data_44f811301310ffaecfca7b1bf524b73a
#
_entry.id   44f811301310ffaecfca7b1bf524b73a
#
_cell.length_a   1.000
_cell.length_b   1.000
_cell.length_c   1.000
_cell.angle_alpha   90.00
_cell.angle_beta   90.00
_cell.angle_gamma   90.00
#
_symmetry.space_group_name_H-M   'P 1'
#
loop_
_entity.id
_entity.type
_entity.pdbx_description
1 polymer ?
#
loop_
_entity_poly.entity_id
_entity_poly.type
_entity_poly.pdbx_seq_one_letter_code
_entity_poly.pdbx_strand_id
1 'polypeptide(L)'
;MTTIILYGNPITHWRDSLKEDSSLWSNIDGAPNALISLDRDEIEAIEDKIVIPLQEDEIVNCPFECLKPDNETIKIFRDKRQFKDFLRANNIDNYAKDYTVEDVEFPVILKRTDLVKGQGVYLINGIEKLNLYLSRGMFKDQPYIIEQYIPTDFEPATWMICKDGEVLWHRSLQWSKITSPTIKRGGEPGGKEYHPDEATIALFKQIVKLSNYSGPITFNYKMLDGKAILFEANPRLGGTLMLEENRHLLIEAINLIIKLQGK
;
A
#
# COMPACT_ATOMS: atom_id res chain seq x y z
N MET A 1 -23.46 19.81 -7.34
CA MET A 1 -22.94 18.55 -7.96
C MET A 1 -21.58 18.34 -7.39
N THR A 2 -21.38 17.25 -6.69
CA THR A 2 -20.15 16.97 -5.94
C THR A 2 -18.98 16.75 -6.91
N THR A 3 -17.85 17.38 -6.65
CA THR A 3 -16.61 17.19 -7.42
C THR A 3 -15.64 16.33 -6.63
N ILE A 4 -15.09 15.28 -7.25
CA ILE A 4 -14.06 14.46 -6.66
C ILE A 4 -12.71 15.12 -6.92
N ILE A 5 -11.99 15.41 -5.85
CA ILE A 5 -10.62 15.93 -5.92
C ILE A 5 -9.65 14.80 -5.63
N LEU A 6 -8.90 14.40 -6.64
CA LEU A 6 -7.75 13.52 -6.48
C LEU A 6 -6.55 14.39 -6.11
N TYR A 7 -6.31 14.51 -4.80
CA TYR A 7 -5.28 15.39 -4.27
C TYR A 7 -3.91 14.73 -4.38
N GLY A 8 -3.11 15.24 -5.31
CA GLY A 8 -1.77 14.73 -5.53
C GLY A 8 -1.33 14.81 -6.99
N ASN A 9 -0.09 14.37 -7.22
CA ASN A 9 0.48 14.23 -8.54
C ASN A 9 0.60 12.73 -8.87
N PRO A 10 -0.40 12.13 -9.56
CA PRO A 10 -0.40 10.70 -9.81
C PRO A 10 0.81 10.30 -10.66
N ILE A 11 1.39 9.18 -10.30
CA ILE A 11 2.47 8.58 -11.10
C ILE A 11 1.96 8.23 -12.50
N THR A 12 2.86 8.22 -13.49
CA THR A 12 2.52 8.20 -14.92
C THR A 12 1.48 7.15 -15.31
N HIS A 13 1.58 5.92 -14.78
CA HIS A 13 0.65 4.84 -15.12
C HIS A 13 -0.73 4.92 -14.43
N TRP A 14 -0.92 5.82 -13.46
CA TRP A 14 -2.24 6.10 -12.87
C TRP A 14 -2.97 7.19 -13.64
N ARG A 15 -2.23 8.09 -14.32
CA ARG A 15 -2.82 9.24 -15.02
C ARG A 15 -3.86 8.83 -16.05
N ASP A 16 -3.58 7.76 -16.80
CA ASP A 16 -4.50 7.33 -17.86
C ASP A 16 -5.83 6.79 -17.31
N SER A 17 -5.80 6.11 -16.14
CA SER A 17 -7.00 5.63 -15.47
C SER A 17 -7.77 6.73 -14.72
N LEU A 18 -7.09 7.79 -14.28
CA LEU A 18 -7.64 8.84 -13.44
C LEU A 18 -7.92 10.15 -14.17
N LYS A 19 -7.71 10.21 -15.50
CA LYS A 19 -8.01 11.42 -16.29
C LYS A 19 -9.45 11.86 -16.13
N GLU A 20 -9.69 13.15 -16.17
CA GLU A 20 -11.01 13.78 -16.03
C GLU A 20 -12.03 13.27 -17.07
N ASP A 21 -11.57 12.97 -18.29
CA ASP A 21 -12.37 12.40 -19.39
C ASP A 21 -12.48 10.86 -19.35
N SER A 22 -11.92 10.23 -18.32
CA SER A 22 -11.93 8.78 -18.16
C SER A 22 -13.36 8.27 -17.94
N SER A 23 -13.71 7.14 -18.58
CA SER A 23 -14.99 6.45 -18.35
C SER A 23 -15.18 5.97 -16.89
N LEU A 24 -14.14 6.05 -16.06
CA LEU A 24 -14.23 5.82 -14.62
C LEU A 24 -15.30 6.71 -14.00
N TRP A 25 -15.26 8.02 -14.27
CA TRP A 25 -16.09 9.02 -13.61
C TRP A 25 -17.57 8.93 -13.97
N SER A 26 -17.89 8.47 -15.18
CA SER A 26 -19.28 8.22 -15.59
C SER A 26 -19.97 7.09 -14.78
N ASN A 27 -19.20 6.27 -14.09
CA ASN A 27 -19.68 5.16 -13.26
C ASN A 27 -19.62 5.46 -11.75
N ILE A 28 -19.28 6.69 -11.36
CA ILE A 28 -19.28 7.11 -9.98
C ILE A 28 -20.60 7.77 -9.64
N ASP A 29 -21.31 7.22 -8.64
CA ASP A 29 -22.61 7.70 -8.22
C ASP A 29 -22.54 9.13 -7.66
N GLY A 30 -23.33 10.05 -8.27
CA GLY A 30 -23.48 11.43 -7.79
C GLY A 30 -22.28 12.36 -8.01
N ALA A 31 -21.19 11.89 -8.62
CA ALA A 31 -19.99 12.68 -8.82
C ALA A 31 -19.40 12.51 -10.24
N PRO A 32 -20.04 13.07 -11.28
CA PRO A 32 -19.57 12.93 -12.65
C PRO A 32 -18.30 13.73 -12.97
N ASN A 33 -17.87 14.60 -12.05
CA ASN A 33 -16.70 15.46 -12.24
C ASN A 33 -15.56 15.03 -11.33
N ALA A 34 -14.36 14.98 -11.87
CA ALA A 34 -13.15 14.77 -11.11
C ALA A 34 -12.07 15.78 -11.52
N LEU A 35 -11.31 16.23 -10.55
CA LEU A 35 -10.16 17.11 -10.71
C LEU A 35 -8.94 16.47 -10.08
N ILE A 36 -7.82 16.45 -10.79
CA ILE A 36 -6.52 16.06 -10.24
C ILE A 36 -5.73 17.35 -9.98
N SER A 37 -5.56 17.72 -8.73
CA SER A 37 -4.88 18.96 -8.39
C SER A 37 -4.10 18.89 -7.08
N LEU A 38 -3.07 19.73 -6.98
CA LEU A 38 -2.37 20.13 -5.75
C LEU A 38 -2.59 21.63 -5.46
N ASP A 39 -3.27 22.34 -6.35
CA ASP A 39 -3.55 23.77 -6.19
C ASP A 39 -4.60 23.97 -5.11
N ARG A 40 -4.17 24.54 -4.00
CA ARG A 40 -5.01 24.76 -2.83
C ARG A 40 -6.13 25.78 -3.12
N ASP A 41 -5.82 26.84 -3.80
CA ASP A 41 -6.78 27.93 -4.06
C ASP A 41 -7.87 27.43 -5.04
N GLU A 42 -7.46 26.65 -6.06
CA GLU A 42 -8.40 25.98 -6.98
C GLU A 42 -9.34 25.05 -6.23
N ILE A 43 -8.80 24.22 -5.33
CA ILE A 43 -9.61 23.27 -4.56
C ILE A 43 -10.51 23.98 -3.56
N GLU A 44 -10.03 25.02 -2.86
CA GLU A 44 -10.81 25.78 -1.90
C GLU A 44 -12.03 26.46 -2.56
N ALA A 45 -11.91 26.88 -3.80
CA ALA A 45 -13.00 27.51 -4.57
C ALA A 45 -14.17 26.56 -4.90
N ILE A 46 -13.97 25.23 -4.77
CA ILE A 46 -15.01 24.24 -5.00
C ILE A 46 -15.78 24.00 -3.70
N GLU A 47 -17.05 24.44 -3.65
CA GLU A 47 -17.88 24.32 -2.44
C GLU A 47 -18.23 22.87 -2.10
N ASP A 48 -18.73 22.11 -3.08
CA ASP A 48 -19.17 20.72 -2.90
C ASP A 48 -18.12 19.75 -3.45
N LYS A 49 -17.23 19.30 -2.58
CA LYS A 49 -16.08 18.45 -2.94
C LYS A 49 -15.89 17.27 -2.00
N ILE A 50 -15.24 16.24 -2.51
CA ILE A 50 -14.71 15.10 -1.78
C ILE A 50 -13.23 14.97 -2.14
N VAL A 51 -12.36 14.99 -1.14
CA VAL A 51 -10.93 14.93 -1.36
C VAL A 51 -10.41 13.50 -1.09
N ILE A 52 -9.66 12.96 -2.04
CA ILE A 52 -9.01 11.65 -1.96
C ILE A 52 -7.52 11.85 -2.21
N PRO A 53 -6.68 11.86 -1.16
CA PRO A 53 -5.23 11.94 -1.33
C PRO A 53 -4.68 10.66 -1.97
N LEU A 54 -3.71 10.81 -2.88
CA LEU A 54 -3.24 9.71 -3.73
C LEU A 54 -2.00 9.00 -3.19
N GLN A 55 -1.08 9.70 -2.56
CA GLN A 55 0.17 9.15 -2.07
C GLN A 55 0.41 9.55 -0.61
N GLU A 56 1.37 8.91 0.05
CA GLU A 56 1.60 9.05 1.49
C GLU A 56 1.94 10.48 1.91
N ASP A 57 2.72 11.20 1.09
CA ASP A 57 3.09 12.59 1.39
C ASP A 57 1.90 13.54 1.26
N GLU A 58 1.05 13.33 0.25
CA GLU A 58 -0.19 14.09 0.10
C GLU A 58 -1.18 13.78 1.21
N ILE A 59 -1.25 12.52 1.69
CA ILE A 59 -2.14 12.15 2.81
C ILE A 59 -1.72 12.89 4.09
N VAL A 60 -0.42 12.89 4.41
CA VAL A 60 0.11 13.59 5.59
C VAL A 60 -0.16 15.10 5.51
N ASN A 61 0.09 15.69 4.34
CA ASN A 61 0.04 17.13 4.13
C ASN A 61 -1.31 17.65 3.61
N CYS A 62 -2.32 16.78 3.44
CA CYS A 62 -3.64 17.19 2.97
C CYS A 62 -4.28 18.20 3.94
N PRO A 63 -4.52 19.44 3.48
CA PRO A 63 -5.12 20.48 4.33
C PRO A 63 -6.64 20.38 4.40
N PHE A 64 -7.23 19.49 3.59
CA PHE A 64 -8.67 19.34 3.46
C PHE A 64 -9.19 18.18 4.30
N GLU A 65 -10.46 18.28 4.70
CA GLU A 65 -11.16 17.14 5.28
C GLU A 65 -11.23 16.00 4.28
N CYS A 66 -10.77 14.83 4.70
CA CYS A 66 -10.77 13.61 3.88
C CYS A 66 -10.75 12.37 4.77
N LEU A 67 -11.16 11.25 4.20
CA LEU A 67 -11.09 9.95 4.89
C LEU A 67 -9.64 9.47 4.93
N LYS A 68 -8.98 9.68 6.05
CA LYS A 68 -7.59 9.28 6.30
C LYS A 68 -7.35 8.92 7.75
N PRO A 69 -6.32 8.14 8.09
CA PRO A 69 -5.91 7.96 9.49
C PRO A 69 -5.24 9.24 10.02
N ASP A 70 -5.01 9.28 11.32
CA ASP A 70 -4.19 10.33 11.91
C ASP A 70 -2.73 10.27 11.42
N ASN A 71 -2.00 11.39 11.57
CA ASN A 71 -0.66 11.51 11.02
C ASN A 71 0.36 10.56 11.67
N GLU A 72 0.19 10.17 12.93
CA GLU A 72 1.08 9.22 13.59
C GLU A 72 0.87 7.80 13.04
N THR A 73 -0.38 7.40 12.85
CA THR A 73 -0.73 6.13 12.20
C THR A 73 -0.16 6.08 10.77
N ILE A 74 -0.25 7.16 10.00
CA ILE A 74 0.34 7.22 8.66
C ILE A 74 1.87 6.99 8.72
N LYS A 75 2.58 7.66 9.63
CA LYS A 75 4.03 7.51 9.79
C LYS A 75 4.43 6.08 10.11
N ILE A 76 3.70 5.44 11.03
CA ILE A 76 3.92 4.04 11.41
C ILE A 76 3.74 3.13 10.19
N PHE A 77 2.64 3.26 9.48
CA PHE A 77 2.29 2.32 8.41
C PHE A 77 3.11 2.51 7.13
N ARG A 78 3.56 3.74 6.83
CA ARG A 78 4.41 3.99 5.65
C ARG A 78 5.86 3.53 5.83
N ASP A 79 6.35 3.46 7.06
CA ASP A 79 7.71 3.04 7.37
C ASP A 79 7.75 1.54 7.70
N LYS A 80 8.50 0.76 6.92
CA LYS A 80 8.55 -0.71 7.04
C LYS A 80 9.03 -1.19 8.42
N ARG A 81 9.92 -0.42 9.07
CA ARG A 81 10.45 -0.75 10.40
C ARG A 81 9.41 -0.42 11.47
N GLN A 82 8.86 0.80 11.43
CA GLN A 82 7.84 1.22 12.40
C GLN A 82 6.58 0.35 12.32
N PHE A 83 6.16 -0.03 11.13
CA PHE A 83 5.04 -0.96 10.95
C PHE A 83 5.33 -2.32 11.61
N LYS A 84 6.52 -2.86 11.41
CA LYS A 84 6.92 -4.13 12.06
C LYS A 84 7.03 -3.99 13.59
N ASP A 85 7.53 -2.87 14.08
CA ASP A 85 7.57 -2.60 15.52
C ASP A 85 6.16 -2.46 16.11
N PHE A 86 5.23 -1.86 15.39
CA PHE A 86 3.81 -1.85 15.75
C PHE A 86 3.24 -3.27 15.85
N LEU A 87 3.51 -4.15 14.88
CA LEU A 87 3.07 -5.55 14.94
C LEU A 87 3.62 -6.26 16.18
N ARG A 88 4.91 -6.11 16.48
CA ARG A 88 5.57 -6.69 17.68
C ARG A 88 4.95 -6.19 18.97
N ALA A 89 4.74 -4.88 19.09
CA ALA A 89 4.16 -4.26 20.27
C ALA A 89 2.73 -4.76 20.55
N ASN A 90 2.03 -5.26 19.52
CA ASN A 90 0.67 -5.80 19.62
C ASN A 90 0.63 -7.34 19.60
N ASN A 91 1.77 -8.02 19.82
CA ASN A 91 1.89 -9.47 19.81
C ASN A 91 1.41 -10.15 18.50
N ILE A 92 1.63 -9.50 17.37
CA ILE A 92 1.37 -10.04 16.05
C ILE A 92 2.70 -10.51 15.47
N ASP A 93 2.86 -11.80 15.25
CA ASP A 93 4.08 -12.45 14.75
C ASP A 93 4.07 -12.70 13.22
N ASN A 94 3.08 -12.18 12.53
CA ASN A 94 2.85 -12.36 11.09
C ASN A 94 3.73 -11.43 10.22
N TYR A 95 5.03 -11.40 10.47
CA TYR A 95 5.99 -10.63 9.69
C TYR A 95 7.26 -11.44 9.43
N ALA A 96 8.01 -11.09 8.38
CA ALA A 96 9.30 -11.73 8.10
C ALA A 96 10.29 -11.45 9.23
N LYS A 97 10.99 -12.51 9.72
CA LYS A 97 12.01 -12.39 10.77
C LYS A 97 13.09 -11.40 10.32
N ASP A 98 13.51 -10.51 11.22
CA ASP A 98 14.67 -9.66 10.99
C ASP A 98 15.94 -10.36 11.40
N TYR A 99 17.04 -10.00 10.72
CA TYR A 99 18.39 -10.44 11.02
C TYR A 99 19.33 -9.25 11.19
N THR A 100 20.37 -9.47 11.94
CA THR A 100 21.59 -8.66 11.90
C THR A 100 22.63 -9.30 10.97
N VAL A 101 23.74 -8.63 10.72
CA VAL A 101 24.83 -9.20 9.89
C VAL A 101 25.46 -10.42 10.59
N GLU A 102 25.43 -10.42 11.93
CA GLU A 102 26.06 -11.42 12.80
C GLU A 102 25.23 -12.71 12.94
N ASP A 103 23.90 -12.62 12.85
CA ASP A 103 22.99 -13.76 13.08
C ASP A 103 22.24 -14.21 11.83
N VAL A 104 22.62 -13.71 10.65
CA VAL A 104 21.92 -13.92 9.40
C VAL A 104 21.91 -15.39 8.94
N GLU A 105 20.73 -15.88 8.57
CA GLU A 105 20.49 -17.21 8.02
C GLU A 105 20.08 -17.10 6.53
N PHE A 106 20.97 -17.51 5.63
CA PHE A 106 20.72 -17.37 4.19
C PHE A 106 19.77 -18.45 3.60
N PRO A 107 18.99 -18.12 2.56
CA PRO A 107 18.91 -16.83 1.86
C PRO A 107 18.10 -15.77 2.60
N VAL A 108 18.44 -14.49 2.38
CA VAL A 108 17.72 -13.35 2.98
C VAL A 108 17.38 -12.30 1.95
N ILE A 109 16.45 -11.44 2.31
CA ILE A 109 16.14 -10.20 1.58
C ILE A 109 16.86 -9.02 2.27
N LEU A 110 17.71 -8.34 1.51
CA LEU A 110 18.26 -7.04 1.89
C LEU A 110 17.45 -5.95 1.20
N LYS A 111 16.87 -5.03 1.96
CA LYS A 111 16.07 -3.93 1.38
C LYS A 111 16.30 -2.59 2.06
N ARG A 112 16.23 -1.53 1.25
CA ARG A 112 16.16 -0.15 1.71
C ARG A 112 14.80 0.12 2.35
N THR A 113 14.78 0.86 3.46
CA THR A 113 13.52 1.21 4.13
C THR A 113 12.86 2.47 3.55
N ASP A 114 13.63 3.30 2.89
CA ASP A 114 13.25 4.60 2.32
C ASP A 114 12.91 4.56 0.82
N LEU A 115 13.02 3.40 0.16
CA LEU A 115 12.67 3.22 -1.26
C LEU A 115 11.35 2.49 -1.44
N VAL A 116 10.70 2.75 -2.58
CA VAL A 116 9.38 2.23 -2.95
C VAL A 116 9.43 1.39 -4.24
N LYS A 117 8.34 0.72 -4.61
CA LYS A 117 8.18 -0.03 -5.87
C LYS A 117 9.22 -1.15 -6.09
N GLY A 118 9.65 -1.81 -5.02
CA GLY A 118 10.66 -2.87 -5.10
C GLY A 118 12.08 -2.40 -5.43
N GLN A 119 12.32 -1.08 -5.46
CA GLN A 119 13.66 -0.54 -5.58
C GLN A 119 14.47 -0.84 -4.32
N GLY A 120 15.76 -1.14 -4.50
CA GLY A 120 16.64 -1.46 -3.37
C GLY A 120 16.29 -2.76 -2.64
N VAL A 121 15.63 -3.70 -3.29
CA VAL A 121 15.30 -5.04 -2.74
C VAL A 121 16.13 -6.09 -3.47
N TYR A 122 16.88 -6.89 -2.71
CA TYR A 122 17.80 -7.90 -3.25
C TYR A 122 17.74 -9.21 -2.48
N LEU A 123 17.72 -10.31 -3.22
CA LEU A 123 17.95 -11.65 -2.65
C LEU A 123 19.46 -11.88 -2.48
N ILE A 124 19.84 -12.18 -1.25
CA ILE A 124 21.23 -12.41 -0.84
C ILE A 124 21.37 -13.86 -0.40
N ASN A 125 22.28 -14.59 -1.03
CA ASN A 125 22.48 -16.01 -0.80
C ASN A 125 23.74 -16.35 0.04
N GLY A 126 24.50 -15.34 0.50
CA GLY A 126 25.70 -15.56 1.27
C GLY A 126 26.33 -14.27 1.80
N ILE A 127 27.18 -14.44 2.82
CA ILE A 127 27.78 -13.33 3.59
C ILE A 127 28.67 -12.43 2.73
N GLU A 128 29.43 -12.98 1.78
CA GLU A 128 30.30 -12.19 0.91
C GLU A 128 29.50 -11.19 0.07
N LYS A 129 28.36 -11.66 -0.48
CA LYS A 129 27.46 -10.80 -1.26
C LYS A 129 26.79 -9.76 -0.36
N LEU A 130 26.39 -10.11 0.86
CA LEU A 130 25.84 -9.17 1.83
C LEU A 130 26.84 -8.05 2.12
N ASN A 131 28.06 -8.38 2.51
CA ASN A 131 29.13 -7.43 2.81
C ASN A 131 29.44 -6.52 1.61
N LEU A 132 29.43 -7.10 0.39
CA LEU A 132 29.63 -6.36 -0.83
C LEU A 132 28.58 -5.26 -1.03
N TYR A 133 27.29 -5.59 -0.79
CA TYR A 133 26.20 -4.62 -0.93
C TYR A 133 26.22 -3.55 0.16
N LEU A 134 26.53 -3.92 1.41
CA LEU A 134 26.56 -2.99 2.53
C LEU A 134 27.75 -2.02 2.47
N SER A 135 28.88 -2.46 1.91
CA SER A 135 30.09 -1.62 1.83
C SER A 135 30.07 -0.59 0.72
N ARG A 136 29.16 -0.69 -0.24
CA ARG A 136 29.15 0.19 -1.42
C ARG A 136 27.75 0.36 -2.04
N GLY A 137 27.66 1.30 -3.00
CA GLY A 137 26.44 1.53 -3.76
C GLY A 137 25.32 2.12 -2.94
N MET A 138 24.09 1.66 -3.22
CA MET A 138 22.88 2.25 -2.64
C MET A 138 22.62 1.89 -1.17
N PHE A 139 23.42 1.01 -0.56
CA PHE A 139 23.26 0.61 0.85
C PHE A 139 24.29 1.28 1.77
N LYS A 140 25.39 1.78 1.21
CA LYS A 140 26.42 2.44 2.02
C LYS A 140 25.83 3.67 2.72
N ASP A 141 25.96 3.72 4.03
CA ASP A 141 25.50 4.83 4.89
C ASP A 141 23.98 5.13 4.73
N GLN A 142 23.19 4.13 4.38
CA GLN A 142 21.76 4.27 4.10
C GLN A 142 20.94 3.32 4.99
N PRO A 143 19.67 3.68 5.30
CA PRO A 143 18.82 2.82 6.12
C PRO A 143 18.42 1.56 5.35
N TYR A 144 18.63 0.40 5.99
CA TYR A 144 18.25 -0.90 5.44
C TYR A 144 17.75 -1.86 6.52
N ILE A 145 17.14 -2.93 6.07
CA ILE A 145 16.79 -4.10 6.88
C ILE A 145 17.21 -5.38 6.16
N ILE A 146 17.54 -6.39 6.94
CA ILE A 146 17.80 -7.75 6.47
C ILE A 146 16.64 -8.61 6.99
N GLU A 147 15.93 -9.28 6.10
CA GLU A 147 14.74 -10.05 6.46
C GLU A 147 14.79 -11.46 5.92
N GLN A 148 14.07 -12.33 6.57
CA GLN A 148 13.80 -13.67 6.11
C GLN A 148 13.30 -13.67 4.66
N TYR A 149 13.91 -14.50 3.81
CA TYR A 149 13.38 -14.78 2.49
C TYR A 149 12.19 -15.74 2.58
N ILE A 150 11.07 -15.36 2.01
CA ILE A 150 9.87 -16.18 1.90
C ILE A 150 9.83 -16.80 0.50
N PRO A 151 10.10 -18.11 0.34
CA PRO A 151 10.27 -18.76 -0.95
C PRO A 151 8.92 -19.09 -1.60
N THR A 152 8.19 -18.10 -2.03
CA THR A 152 6.92 -18.25 -2.73
C THR A 152 6.87 -17.40 -3.98
N ASP A 153 6.23 -17.93 -5.02
CA ASP A 153 6.00 -17.24 -6.30
C ASP A 153 4.76 -16.34 -6.27
N PHE A 154 4.08 -16.28 -5.12
CA PHE A 154 2.86 -15.49 -4.95
C PHE A 154 3.10 -14.31 -4.01
N GLU A 155 2.67 -13.14 -4.44
CA GLU A 155 2.67 -11.93 -3.64
C GLU A 155 1.27 -11.32 -3.66
N PRO A 156 0.38 -11.75 -2.76
CA PRO A 156 -0.93 -11.14 -2.63
C PRO A 156 -0.84 -9.70 -2.12
N ALA A 157 -1.78 -8.88 -2.57
CA ALA A 157 -2.09 -7.59 -1.97
C ALA A 157 -3.58 -7.53 -1.64
N THR A 158 -3.92 -7.07 -0.45
CA THR A 158 -5.30 -6.85 -0.02
C THR A 158 -5.52 -5.36 0.20
N TRP A 159 -6.49 -4.81 -0.52
CA TRP A 159 -6.96 -3.44 -0.36
C TRP A 159 -8.14 -3.41 0.59
N MET A 160 -8.17 -2.40 1.43
CA MET A 160 -9.28 -2.18 2.36
C MET A 160 -9.68 -0.72 2.40
N ILE A 161 -10.96 -0.48 2.63
CA ILE A 161 -11.50 0.82 3.05
C ILE A 161 -12.01 0.65 4.48
N CYS A 162 -11.49 1.48 5.36
CA CYS A 162 -11.72 1.38 6.79
C CYS A 162 -12.29 2.69 7.35
N LYS A 163 -13.03 2.59 8.46
CA LYS A 163 -13.45 3.75 9.25
C LYS A 163 -13.50 3.36 10.72
N ASP A 164 -12.87 4.17 11.56
CA ASP A 164 -12.90 4.03 13.02
C ASP A 164 -12.50 2.63 13.51
N GLY A 165 -11.49 2.04 12.90
CA GLY A 165 -10.99 0.70 13.23
C GLY A 165 -11.79 -0.45 12.64
N GLU A 166 -12.76 -0.18 11.79
CA GLU A 166 -13.58 -1.21 11.13
C GLU A 166 -13.27 -1.31 9.64
N VAL A 167 -13.20 -2.53 9.12
CA VAL A 167 -13.05 -2.80 7.67
C VAL A 167 -14.44 -2.88 7.05
N LEU A 168 -14.74 -1.95 6.15
CA LEU A 168 -16.04 -1.83 5.49
C LEU A 168 -16.04 -2.43 4.08
N TRP A 169 -14.87 -2.55 3.46
CA TRP A 169 -14.69 -3.14 2.14
C TRP A 169 -13.29 -3.72 2.03
N HIS A 170 -13.16 -4.84 1.34
CA HIS A 170 -11.86 -5.38 0.96
C HIS A 170 -11.93 -6.15 -0.35
N ARG A 171 -10.82 -6.14 -1.09
CA ARG A 171 -10.56 -6.96 -2.27
C ARG A 171 -9.09 -7.34 -2.28
N SER A 172 -8.77 -8.43 -2.93
CA SER A 172 -7.40 -8.90 -3.01
C SER A 172 -7.06 -9.35 -4.42
N LEU A 173 -5.81 -9.08 -4.81
CA LEU A 173 -5.20 -9.63 -6.00
C LEU A 173 -3.97 -10.44 -5.64
N GLN A 174 -3.66 -11.42 -6.46
CA GLN A 174 -2.49 -12.25 -6.35
C GLN A 174 -1.70 -12.19 -7.64
N TRP A 175 -0.42 -11.90 -7.54
CA TRP A 175 0.52 -12.01 -8.65
C TRP A 175 1.14 -13.39 -8.68
N SER A 176 1.06 -14.06 -9.83
CA SER A 176 1.79 -15.28 -10.11
C SER A 176 2.90 -14.99 -11.12
N LYS A 177 4.08 -15.55 -10.91
CA LYS A 177 5.30 -15.35 -11.71
C LYS A 177 5.93 -13.97 -11.53
N ILE A 178 6.50 -13.80 -10.40
CA ILE A 178 7.44 -12.73 -10.15
C ILE A 178 8.74 -13.07 -10.89
N THR A 179 9.08 -12.25 -11.87
CA THR A 179 10.06 -12.59 -12.91
C THR A 179 11.51 -12.58 -12.45
N SER A 180 11.85 -12.25 -11.23
CA SER A 180 13.25 -12.38 -10.78
C SER A 180 13.40 -12.21 -9.30
N PRO A 181 14.23 -13.03 -8.78
CA PRO A 181 13.82 -14.19 -8.02
C PRO A 181 12.84 -13.75 -6.96
N THR A 182 11.55 -13.97 -7.21
CA THR A 182 10.46 -13.79 -6.25
C THR A 182 10.31 -12.40 -5.64
N ILE A 183 10.78 -11.34 -6.31
CA ILE A 183 10.60 -9.95 -5.94
C ILE A 183 9.78 -9.25 -7.02
N LYS A 184 8.56 -8.86 -6.68
CA LYS A 184 7.74 -8.03 -7.57
C LYS A 184 8.37 -6.67 -7.74
N ARG A 185 8.50 -6.23 -9.00
CA ARG A 185 8.93 -4.89 -9.35
C ARG A 185 7.76 -4.13 -9.96
N GLY A 186 7.69 -2.83 -9.71
CA GLY A 186 6.64 -2.00 -10.28
C GLY A 186 6.57 -2.11 -11.80
N GLY A 187 5.34 -2.21 -12.36
CA GLY A 187 5.09 -2.31 -13.80
C GLY A 187 4.86 -3.74 -14.32
N GLU A 188 4.84 -4.75 -13.48
CA GLU A 188 4.41 -6.10 -13.89
C GLU A 188 2.90 -6.11 -14.12
N PRO A 189 2.42 -6.71 -15.23
CA PRO A 189 1.00 -6.76 -15.56
C PRO A 189 0.21 -7.56 -14.51
N GLY A 190 -1.03 -7.21 -14.39
CA GLY A 190 -2.07 -7.55 -13.46
C GLY A 190 -2.04 -8.89 -12.74
N GLY A 191 -2.56 -8.86 -11.53
CA GLY A 191 -2.84 -10.04 -10.73
C GLY A 191 -4.21 -10.61 -11.07
N LYS A 192 -4.45 -11.85 -10.64
CA LYS A 192 -5.79 -12.45 -10.63
C LYS A 192 -6.47 -12.10 -9.31
N GLU A 193 -7.78 -11.96 -9.34
CA GLU A 193 -8.56 -11.87 -8.12
C GLU A 193 -8.25 -13.06 -7.20
N TYR A 194 -8.09 -12.75 -5.92
CA TYR A 194 -7.68 -13.69 -4.91
C TYR A 194 -8.59 -13.56 -3.69
N HIS A 195 -8.95 -14.67 -3.10
CA HIS A 195 -9.76 -14.70 -1.90
C HIS A 195 -8.92 -15.23 -0.74
N PRO A 196 -8.35 -14.34 0.11
CA PRO A 196 -7.64 -14.75 1.31
C PRO A 196 -8.55 -15.57 2.23
N ASP A 197 -7.95 -16.49 2.97
CA ASP A 197 -8.68 -17.23 3.99
C ASP A 197 -9.18 -16.32 5.14
N GLU A 198 -10.09 -16.83 5.95
CA GLU A 198 -10.69 -16.08 7.06
C GLU A 198 -9.64 -15.65 8.09
N ALA A 199 -8.61 -16.46 8.33
CA ALA A 199 -7.55 -16.15 9.28
C ALA A 199 -6.72 -14.94 8.81
N THR A 200 -6.40 -14.88 7.52
CA THR A 200 -5.70 -13.74 6.90
C THR A 200 -6.54 -12.45 6.99
N ILE A 201 -7.82 -12.53 6.69
CA ILE A 201 -8.72 -11.35 6.82
C ILE A 201 -8.89 -10.94 8.28
N ALA A 202 -9.00 -11.89 9.20
CA ALA A 202 -9.08 -11.60 10.64
C ALA A 202 -7.82 -10.89 11.16
N LEU A 203 -6.63 -11.30 10.70
CA LEU A 203 -5.37 -10.62 10.98
C LEU A 203 -5.41 -9.14 10.56
N PHE A 204 -5.82 -8.86 9.31
CA PHE A 204 -5.89 -7.48 8.83
C PHE A 204 -6.92 -6.64 9.58
N LYS A 205 -8.09 -7.22 9.89
CA LYS A 205 -9.09 -6.57 10.74
C LYS A 205 -8.56 -6.27 12.14
N GLN A 206 -7.77 -7.17 12.72
CA GLN A 206 -7.11 -6.93 14.00
C GLN A 206 -6.15 -5.74 13.94
N ILE A 207 -5.30 -5.65 12.92
CA ILE A 207 -4.36 -4.55 12.70
C ILE A 207 -5.11 -3.22 12.55
N VAL A 208 -6.13 -3.18 11.72
CA VAL A 208 -7.00 -2.01 11.49
C VAL A 208 -7.65 -1.56 12.80
N LYS A 209 -8.17 -2.49 13.59
CA LYS A 209 -8.82 -2.21 14.89
C LYS A 209 -7.81 -1.64 15.92
N LEU A 210 -6.64 -2.27 16.04
CA LEU A 210 -5.61 -1.86 17.02
C LEU A 210 -5.06 -0.46 16.73
N SER A 211 -5.01 -0.06 15.47
CA SER A 211 -4.57 1.27 15.04
C SER A 211 -5.71 2.29 14.94
N ASN A 212 -6.96 1.91 15.25
CA ASN A 212 -8.15 2.74 15.01
C ASN A 212 -8.17 3.38 13.61
N TYR A 213 -7.79 2.57 12.61
CA TYR A 213 -7.50 3.06 11.27
C TYR A 213 -8.77 3.55 10.54
N SER A 214 -8.66 4.72 9.90
CA SER A 214 -9.67 5.23 8.97
C SER A 214 -9.00 5.55 7.64
N GLY A 215 -9.64 5.21 6.52
CA GLY A 215 -9.13 5.46 5.18
C GLY A 215 -8.79 4.22 4.37
N PRO A 216 -8.28 4.40 3.15
CA PRO A 216 -7.80 3.31 2.33
C PRO A 216 -6.45 2.79 2.84
N ILE A 217 -6.28 1.47 2.80
CA ILE A 217 -5.01 0.80 3.13
C ILE A 217 -4.77 -0.39 2.22
N THR A 218 -3.51 -0.69 1.96
CA THR A 218 -3.08 -1.88 1.20
C THR A 218 -2.06 -2.67 2.02
N PHE A 219 -2.35 -3.94 2.28
CA PHE A 219 -1.40 -4.89 2.86
C PHE A 219 -0.74 -5.72 1.75
N ASN A 220 0.59 -5.74 1.73
CA ASN A 220 1.38 -6.63 0.89
C ASN A 220 1.98 -7.75 1.76
N TYR A 221 1.82 -8.98 1.34
CA TYR A 221 2.22 -10.14 2.12
C TYR A 221 2.56 -11.34 1.23
N LYS A 222 3.09 -12.36 1.83
CA LYS A 222 3.32 -13.67 1.22
C LYS A 222 2.75 -14.75 2.13
N MET A 223 2.39 -15.88 1.56
CA MET A 223 1.93 -17.03 2.36
C MET A 223 3.11 -17.95 2.66
N LEU A 224 3.30 -18.28 3.94
CA LEU A 224 4.27 -19.28 4.40
C LEU A 224 3.54 -20.24 5.35
N ASP A 225 3.54 -21.53 5.03
CA ASP A 225 2.91 -22.57 5.84
C ASP A 225 1.46 -22.27 6.25
N GLY A 226 0.68 -21.69 5.31
CA GLY A 226 -0.71 -21.29 5.53
C GLY A 226 -0.90 -20.00 6.33
N LYS A 227 0.17 -19.28 6.68
CA LYS A 227 0.11 -17.99 7.37
C LYS A 227 0.46 -16.84 6.43
N ALA A 228 -0.25 -15.73 6.55
CA ALA A 228 0.13 -14.48 5.88
C ALA A 228 1.33 -13.85 6.61
N ILE A 229 2.41 -13.63 5.89
CA ILE A 229 3.61 -12.94 6.37
C ILE A 229 3.66 -11.56 5.75
N LEU A 230 3.37 -10.55 6.55
CA LEU A 230 3.32 -9.14 6.15
C LEU A 230 4.74 -8.58 5.98
N PHE A 231 4.93 -7.76 4.98
CA PHE A 231 6.18 -7.03 4.79
C PHE A 231 6.00 -5.55 4.45
N GLU A 232 4.76 -5.12 4.17
CA GLU A 232 4.45 -3.73 3.91
C GLU A 232 2.97 -3.44 4.13
N ALA A 233 2.67 -2.29 4.71
CA ALA A 233 1.37 -1.66 4.69
C ALA A 233 1.49 -0.28 4.06
N ASN A 234 0.61 0.02 3.11
CA ASN A 234 0.59 1.32 2.43
C ASN A 234 -0.70 2.03 2.81
N PRO A 235 -0.66 3.14 3.56
CA PRO A 235 -1.84 3.86 4.05
C PRO A 235 -2.53 4.69 2.95
N ARG A 236 -2.83 4.07 1.82
CA ARG A 236 -3.43 4.67 0.62
C ARG A 236 -4.11 3.63 -0.27
N LEU A 237 -4.80 4.10 -1.30
CA LEU A 237 -5.24 3.25 -2.41
C LEU A 237 -4.03 2.56 -3.08
N GLY A 238 -4.14 1.28 -3.34
CA GLY A 238 -3.07 0.49 -3.92
C GLY A 238 -2.81 0.86 -5.39
N GLY A 239 -1.53 0.91 -5.78
CA GLY A 239 -1.16 1.28 -7.15
C GLY A 239 -1.74 0.39 -8.24
N THR A 240 -1.93 -0.88 -7.95
CA THR A 240 -2.54 -1.84 -8.89
C THR A 240 -4.05 -1.75 -8.96
N LEU A 241 -4.71 -1.15 -7.97
CA LEU A 241 -6.12 -0.81 -8.05
C LEU A 241 -6.37 0.24 -9.15
N MET A 242 -5.37 1.05 -9.49
CA MET A 242 -5.43 2.10 -10.50
C MET A 242 -5.25 1.58 -11.95
N LEU A 243 -5.04 0.27 -12.13
CA LEU A 243 -4.90 -0.32 -13.47
C LEU A 243 -6.26 -0.50 -14.13
N GLU A 244 -6.29 -0.44 -15.47
CA GLU A 244 -7.49 -0.53 -16.29
C GLU A 244 -8.32 -1.79 -15.99
N GLU A 245 -7.66 -2.94 -15.86
CA GLU A 245 -8.30 -4.22 -15.56
C GLU A 245 -9.00 -4.26 -14.21
N ASN A 246 -8.60 -3.40 -13.26
CA ASN A 246 -9.14 -3.33 -11.90
C ASN A 246 -10.11 -2.14 -11.71
N ARG A 247 -10.49 -1.46 -12.80
CA ARG A 247 -11.34 -0.26 -12.76
C ARG A 247 -12.64 -0.47 -12.00
N HIS A 248 -13.28 -1.62 -12.13
CA HIS A 248 -14.53 -1.95 -11.42
C HIS A 248 -14.33 -1.95 -9.89
N LEU A 249 -13.19 -2.44 -9.40
CA LEU A 249 -12.85 -2.44 -7.98
C LEU A 249 -12.51 -1.02 -7.48
N LEU A 250 -11.88 -0.21 -8.32
CA LEU A 250 -11.61 1.20 -8.01
C LEU A 250 -12.92 1.99 -7.88
N ILE A 251 -13.91 1.75 -8.75
CA ILE A 251 -15.25 2.35 -8.67
C ILE A 251 -15.92 1.98 -7.34
N GLU A 252 -15.92 0.70 -6.96
CA GLU A 252 -16.46 0.26 -5.66
C GLU A 252 -15.82 1.02 -4.49
N ALA A 253 -14.48 1.10 -4.49
CA ALA A 253 -13.73 1.77 -3.43
C ALA A 253 -14.04 3.27 -3.36
N ILE A 254 -14.07 3.98 -4.50
CA ILE A 254 -14.37 5.41 -4.55
C ILE A 254 -15.81 5.68 -4.10
N ASN A 255 -16.79 4.94 -4.58
CA ASN A 255 -18.19 5.10 -4.17
C ASN A 255 -18.37 4.92 -2.64
N LEU A 256 -17.66 3.97 -2.05
CA LEU A 256 -17.67 3.82 -0.60
C LEU A 256 -17.00 5.00 0.11
N ILE A 257 -15.86 5.49 -0.37
CA ILE A 257 -15.19 6.68 0.20
C ILE A 257 -16.12 7.89 0.17
N ILE A 258 -16.84 8.10 -0.95
CA ILE A 258 -17.83 9.18 -1.09
C ILE A 258 -18.91 9.06 0.00
N LYS A 259 -19.51 7.88 0.11
CA LYS A 259 -20.55 7.60 1.12
C LYS A 259 -20.05 7.83 2.55
N LEU A 260 -18.80 7.46 2.85
CA LEU A 260 -18.23 7.60 4.19
C LEU A 260 -17.87 9.05 4.55
N GLN A 261 -17.72 9.92 3.56
CA GLN A 261 -17.53 11.36 3.76
C GLN A 261 -18.86 12.15 3.80
N GLY A 262 -20.00 11.45 3.88
CA GLY A 262 -21.31 12.05 4.11
C GLY A 262 -21.98 12.63 2.87
N LYS A 263 -21.64 12.14 1.71
CA LYS A 263 -22.21 12.56 0.40
C LYS A 263 -23.01 11.44 -0.26
#